data_6cc73fff0588402962e804c8d7441bf4
#
_entry.id   6cc73fff0588402962e804c8d7441bf4
#
_cell.length_a   1.000
_cell.length_b   1.000
_cell.length_c   1.000
_cell.angle_alpha   90.00
_cell.angle_beta   90.00
_cell.angle_gamma   90.00
#
_symmetry.space_group_name_H-M   'P 1'
#
loop_
_entity.id
_entity.type
_entity.pdbx_description
1 polymer ?
#
loop_
_entity_poly.entity_id
_entity_poly.type
_entity_poly.pdbx_seq_one_letter_code
_entity_poly.pdbx_strand_id
1 'polypeptide(L)'
;MRIVIGQGSCGIAAGAEKVRRALLNTNIAADISITGCIGMCWLEPIVDIYDDGNTLTRLVRVSEDDAEAIASFVGTGDKSFVERLIVTPGDSEFLSKQTRIALRNCGIIDPENIAAYTEAGGYTALKKALGMTPEAVIDVIKTSGLAGRGGAGFPTWFKWNAARQSAGEEKYLICNADEGDPGAFMDRAVIESDPHNLIEGMLIGAYAIGAKHAVVYVRAEYPLAIKRLKNAIAQATEQGIIGENIFGTDFSCDFMIKAGAGAFVCGEETALIESLEGHRGMPRLKPPFPAQSGFWRKPSNINNVETFANVAWIINNGGEAFAAMGTEGSKGTKVFAVTGKVRRSGLVEIPMGKTLRDVIFDIGGGMKTDRPFKAVQMGGPSGGCIPADLIDTVIDYKALGATGAIMGSGGMVVMDESTCMVGMAKFFLDFTAKESCGKCIHCRIGTKRMLEMLERITNGEGKEGDIELLEELCYSVKDGALCGLGQTAPNPVLTTIKYFRDEYEAHIREKKCPAGECSALIEYTINADKCKGCTLCARNCPVGAITGTVKNPHVIDTEKCIKCGKCYTVCKFGAVVKA
;
A
#
# COMPACT_ATOMS: atom_id res chain seq x y z
N MET A 1 -4.98 35.17 0.52
CA MET A 1 -4.58 33.91 -0.14
C MET A 1 -3.98 32.93 0.85
N ARG A 2 -4.13 31.60 0.62
CA ARG A 2 -3.58 30.52 1.45
C ARG A 2 -2.80 29.54 0.56
N ILE A 3 -1.61 29.13 1.01
CA ILE A 3 -0.75 28.14 0.35
C ILE A 3 -0.70 26.89 1.22
N VAL A 4 -0.98 25.73 0.64
CA VAL A 4 -0.98 24.45 1.33
C VAL A 4 0.01 23.52 0.64
N ILE A 5 0.98 23.00 1.39
CA ILE A 5 2.07 22.18 0.84
C ILE A 5 1.89 20.73 1.29
N GLY A 6 1.88 19.79 0.35
CA GLY A 6 1.82 18.36 0.61
C GLY A 6 3.09 17.87 1.32
N GLN A 7 2.98 17.53 2.59
CA GLN A 7 4.08 17.02 3.43
C GLN A 7 3.78 15.63 4.02
N GLY A 8 3.18 14.75 3.23
CA GLY A 8 3.25 13.32 3.48
C GLY A 8 4.64 12.79 3.14
N SER A 9 4.96 11.53 3.53
CA SER A 9 6.27 10.91 3.26
C SER A 9 6.67 10.97 1.78
N CYS A 10 5.72 10.84 0.84
CA CYS A 10 5.98 10.96 -0.61
C CYS A 10 6.39 12.39 -1.00
N GLY A 11 5.70 13.41 -0.51
CA GLY A 11 6.02 14.82 -0.78
C GLY A 11 7.38 15.21 -0.19
N ILE A 12 7.66 14.81 1.06
CA ILE A 12 8.96 15.06 1.72
C ILE A 12 10.10 14.40 0.95
N ALA A 13 9.93 13.15 0.52
CA ALA A 13 10.92 12.43 -0.29
C ALA A 13 11.16 13.08 -1.66
N ALA A 14 10.12 13.71 -2.24
CA ALA A 14 10.21 14.45 -3.49
C ALA A 14 10.78 15.89 -3.32
N GLY A 15 10.95 16.38 -2.10
CA GLY A 15 11.56 17.69 -1.82
C GLY A 15 10.61 18.77 -1.26
N ALA A 16 9.38 18.43 -0.87
CA ALA A 16 8.38 19.39 -0.37
C ALA A 16 8.87 20.26 0.80
N GLU A 17 9.74 19.73 1.65
CA GLU A 17 10.36 20.47 2.76
C GLU A 17 11.28 21.60 2.25
N LYS A 18 12.00 21.39 1.16
CA LYS A 18 12.84 22.42 0.54
C LYS A 18 11.97 23.50 -0.11
N VAL A 19 10.91 23.09 -0.80
CA VAL A 19 9.92 24.01 -1.37
C VAL A 19 9.32 24.90 -0.27
N ARG A 20 8.91 24.31 0.85
CA ARG A 20 8.36 25.07 1.98
C ARG A 20 9.34 26.10 2.53
N ARG A 21 10.60 25.72 2.74
CA ARG A 21 11.64 26.65 3.22
C ARG A 21 11.90 27.76 2.22
N ALA A 22 11.96 27.46 0.93
CA ALA A 22 12.14 28.47 -0.11
C ALA A 22 10.98 29.48 -0.13
N LEU A 23 9.73 29.02 -0.05
CA LEU A 23 8.54 29.89 0.02
C LEU A 23 8.53 30.77 1.27
N LEU A 24 8.91 30.24 2.43
CA LEU A 24 9.01 31.01 3.68
C LEU A 24 10.10 32.10 3.63
N ASN A 25 11.10 31.95 2.79
CA ASN A 25 12.16 32.95 2.58
C ASN A 25 11.78 34.02 1.55
N THR A 26 10.66 33.88 0.85
CA THR A 26 10.12 34.93 -0.03
C THR A 26 9.26 35.90 0.78
N ASN A 27 9.07 37.12 0.25
CA ASN A 27 8.16 38.13 0.85
C ASN A 27 6.70 37.87 0.41
N ILE A 28 6.25 36.62 0.40
CA ILE A 28 4.91 36.25 -0.07
C ILE A 28 3.85 36.65 0.95
N ALA A 29 2.83 37.38 0.50
CA ALA A 29 1.71 37.80 1.34
C ALA A 29 0.61 36.73 1.36
N ALA A 30 0.92 35.55 1.86
CA ALA A 30 -0.03 34.44 1.99
C ALA A 30 0.26 33.63 3.26
N ASP A 31 -0.77 33.01 3.81
CA ASP A 31 -0.63 32.04 4.89
C ASP A 31 -0.11 30.71 4.32
N ILE A 32 1.01 30.20 4.85
CA ILE A 32 1.67 28.96 4.40
C ILE A 32 1.43 27.88 5.44
N SER A 33 0.63 26.90 5.08
CA SER A 33 0.30 25.72 5.88
C SER A 33 0.76 24.41 5.22
N ILE A 34 0.61 23.32 5.94
CA ILE A 34 0.94 21.97 5.45
C ILE A 34 -0.31 21.10 5.37
N THR A 35 -0.22 20.04 4.57
CA THR A 35 -1.19 18.95 4.57
C THR A 35 -0.48 17.61 4.41
N GLY A 36 -1.22 16.51 4.55
CA GLY A 36 -0.69 15.18 4.26
C GLY A 36 -0.69 14.84 2.75
N CYS A 37 -0.56 13.56 2.44
CA CYS A 37 -0.58 13.08 1.05
C CYS A 37 -2.01 13.07 0.50
N ILE A 38 -2.24 13.73 -0.64
CA ILE A 38 -3.56 13.71 -1.32
C ILE A 38 -3.79 12.42 -2.13
N GLY A 39 -2.77 11.59 -2.31
CA GLY A 39 -2.82 10.36 -3.10
C GLY A 39 -2.27 10.48 -4.52
N MET A 40 -1.88 11.66 -5.00
CA MET A 40 -1.30 11.89 -6.33
C MET A 40 0.23 11.80 -6.29
N CYS A 41 0.77 10.67 -5.81
CA CYS A 41 2.19 10.53 -5.48
C CYS A 41 3.15 10.74 -6.68
N TRP A 42 2.68 10.52 -7.91
CA TRP A 42 3.48 10.73 -9.13
C TRP A 42 3.69 12.21 -9.50
N LEU A 43 2.96 13.12 -8.82
CA LEU A 43 2.99 14.57 -9.07
C LEU A 43 3.65 15.38 -7.94
N GLU A 44 4.12 14.72 -6.89
CA GLU A 44 4.81 15.39 -5.77
C GLU A 44 6.11 16.06 -6.22
N PRO A 45 6.52 17.17 -5.59
CA PRO A 45 5.82 17.95 -4.55
C PRO A 45 4.60 18.70 -5.10
N ILE A 46 3.53 18.73 -4.29
CA ILE A 46 2.28 19.41 -4.62
C ILE A 46 2.12 20.66 -3.73
N VAL A 47 1.75 21.76 -4.37
CA VAL A 47 1.43 23.04 -3.69
C VAL A 47 0.06 23.51 -4.16
N ASP A 48 -0.88 23.60 -3.24
CA ASP A 48 -2.23 24.09 -3.48
C ASP A 48 -2.32 25.56 -3.06
N ILE A 49 -2.77 26.42 -3.96
CA ILE A 49 -2.95 27.85 -3.72
C ILE A 49 -4.45 28.17 -3.80
N TYR A 50 -4.98 28.70 -2.72
CA TYR A 50 -6.38 29.16 -2.62
C TYR A 50 -6.40 30.68 -2.64
N ASP A 51 -7.15 31.25 -3.58
CA ASP A 51 -7.41 32.69 -3.62
C ASP A 51 -8.44 33.11 -2.55
N ASP A 52 -8.71 34.40 -2.45
CA ASP A 52 -9.66 34.96 -1.47
C ASP A 52 -11.13 34.54 -1.74
N GLY A 53 -11.42 34.07 -2.96
CA GLY A 53 -12.67 33.42 -3.34
C GLY A 53 -12.68 31.90 -3.10
N ASN A 54 -11.63 31.38 -2.46
CA ASN A 54 -11.41 29.94 -2.22
C ASN A 54 -11.31 29.08 -3.51
N THR A 55 -10.87 29.71 -4.63
CA THR A 55 -10.61 28.98 -5.88
C THR A 55 -9.24 28.33 -5.81
N LEU A 56 -9.18 27.02 -6.06
CA LEU A 56 -7.96 26.23 -6.01
C LEU A 56 -7.15 26.34 -7.33
N THR A 57 -5.89 26.71 -7.21
CA THR A 57 -4.86 26.46 -8.24
C THR A 57 -3.86 25.45 -7.70
N ARG A 58 -3.84 24.22 -8.24
CA ARG A 58 -2.92 23.16 -7.84
C ARG A 58 -1.68 23.18 -8.70
N LEU A 59 -0.52 23.32 -8.06
CA LEU A 59 0.80 23.23 -8.68
C LEU A 59 1.43 21.86 -8.34
N VAL A 60 2.11 21.27 -9.32
CA VAL A 60 2.67 19.91 -9.21
C VAL A 60 4.13 19.88 -9.65
N ARG A 61 4.89 18.91 -9.13
CA ARG A 61 6.33 18.76 -9.40
C ARG A 61 7.12 20.04 -9.10
N VAL A 62 6.69 20.74 -8.05
CA VAL A 62 7.27 22.00 -7.62
C VAL A 62 8.66 21.77 -7.03
N SER A 63 9.63 22.60 -7.41
CA SER A 63 10.98 22.63 -6.87
C SER A 63 11.24 23.86 -5.99
N GLU A 64 12.33 23.87 -5.26
CA GLU A 64 12.76 25.07 -4.50
C GLU A 64 13.03 26.29 -5.39
N ASP A 65 13.43 26.07 -6.67
CA ASP A 65 13.68 27.13 -7.64
C ASP A 65 12.41 27.83 -8.14
N ASP A 66 11.23 27.25 -7.87
CA ASP A 66 9.93 27.81 -8.28
C ASP A 66 9.37 28.84 -7.28
N ALA A 67 10.01 29.03 -6.14
CA ALA A 67 9.47 29.84 -5.05
C ALA A 67 9.20 31.30 -5.47
N GLU A 68 10.08 31.95 -6.22
CA GLU A 68 9.92 33.32 -6.70
C GLU A 68 8.79 33.43 -7.76
N ALA A 69 8.65 32.41 -8.63
CA ALA A 69 7.54 32.37 -9.60
C ALA A 69 6.19 32.22 -8.88
N ILE A 70 6.12 31.40 -7.83
CA ILE A 70 4.93 31.22 -7.00
C ILE A 70 4.62 32.53 -6.25
N ALA A 71 5.63 33.20 -5.69
CA ALA A 71 5.44 34.49 -5.01
C ALA A 71 4.90 35.57 -5.98
N SER A 72 5.42 35.61 -7.21
CA SER A 72 4.94 36.51 -8.26
C SER A 72 3.50 36.20 -8.65
N PHE A 73 3.13 34.93 -8.81
CA PHE A 73 1.75 34.54 -9.06
C PHE A 73 0.80 34.95 -7.93
N VAL A 74 1.18 34.71 -6.68
CA VAL A 74 0.37 35.08 -5.52
C VAL A 74 0.18 36.62 -5.41
N GLY A 75 1.23 37.38 -5.74
CA GLY A 75 1.19 38.85 -5.69
C GLY A 75 0.38 39.49 -6.82
N THR A 76 0.33 38.89 -7.99
CA THR A 76 -0.26 39.49 -9.21
C THR A 76 -1.55 38.80 -9.69
N GLY A 77 -1.75 37.53 -9.33
CA GLY A 77 -2.80 36.67 -9.89
C GLY A 77 -2.49 36.15 -11.31
N ASP A 78 -1.35 36.50 -11.88
CA ASP A 78 -0.97 36.11 -13.25
C ASP A 78 -0.42 34.66 -13.28
N LYS A 79 -1.22 33.75 -13.84
CA LYS A 79 -0.89 32.32 -13.97
C LYS A 79 0.29 32.04 -14.92
N SER A 80 0.70 33.01 -15.75
CA SER A 80 1.84 32.82 -16.66
C SER A 80 3.14 32.49 -15.93
N PHE A 81 3.32 32.98 -14.69
CA PHE A 81 4.48 32.65 -13.86
C PHE A 81 4.57 31.18 -13.48
N VAL A 82 3.44 30.48 -13.36
CA VAL A 82 3.35 29.08 -12.87
C VAL A 82 2.70 28.12 -13.87
N GLU A 83 2.44 28.55 -15.10
CA GLU A 83 1.69 27.77 -16.11
C GLU A 83 2.20 26.33 -16.26
N ARG A 84 3.53 26.14 -16.31
CA ARG A 84 4.15 24.81 -16.42
C ARG A 84 3.96 23.90 -15.22
N LEU A 85 3.60 24.46 -14.06
CA LEU A 85 3.39 23.75 -12.81
C LEU A 85 1.92 23.39 -12.58
N ILE A 86 0.98 24.03 -13.29
CA ILE A 86 -0.44 23.79 -13.09
C ILE A 86 -0.78 22.35 -13.47
N VAL A 87 -1.49 21.68 -12.59
CA VAL A 87 -1.97 20.30 -12.84
C VAL A 87 -2.80 20.25 -14.13
N THR A 88 -2.54 19.25 -14.96
CA THR A 88 -3.32 19.07 -16.20
C THR A 88 -4.76 18.67 -15.90
N PRO A 89 -5.73 19.02 -16.77
CA PRO A 89 -7.13 18.58 -16.59
C PRO A 89 -7.25 17.06 -16.44
N GLY A 90 -6.53 16.29 -17.27
CA GLY A 90 -6.54 14.83 -17.21
C GLY A 90 -6.01 14.28 -15.87
N ASP A 91 -4.98 14.90 -15.28
CA ASP A 91 -4.48 14.49 -13.97
C ASP A 91 -5.43 14.90 -12.83
N SER A 92 -6.13 16.04 -12.97
CA SER A 92 -7.16 16.46 -12.00
C SER A 92 -8.32 15.46 -11.92
N GLU A 93 -8.67 14.79 -13.00
CA GLU A 93 -9.73 13.75 -13.03
C GLU A 93 -9.42 12.57 -12.10
N PHE A 94 -8.17 12.32 -11.77
CA PHE A 94 -7.78 11.26 -10.85
C PHE A 94 -8.53 11.33 -9.51
N LEU A 95 -8.69 12.52 -8.95
CA LEU A 95 -9.40 12.71 -7.68
C LEU A 95 -10.92 12.70 -7.86
N SER A 96 -11.45 13.30 -8.92
CA SER A 96 -12.90 13.42 -9.15
C SER A 96 -13.56 12.07 -9.48
N LYS A 97 -12.79 11.09 -9.95
CA LYS A 97 -13.26 9.71 -10.23
C LYS A 97 -13.29 8.81 -8.99
N GLN A 98 -12.91 9.33 -7.82
CA GLN A 98 -12.86 8.59 -6.56
C GLN A 98 -14.04 8.97 -5.65
N THR A 99 -14.36 8.06 -4.73
CA THR A 99 -15.27 8.33 -3.59
C THR A 99 -14.46 8.19 -2.32
N ARG A 100 -14.09 9.32 -1.71
CA ARG A 100 -13.14 9.35 -0.60
C ARG A 100 -13.89 9.44 0.73
N ILE A 101 -13.81 8.39 1.54
CA ILE A 101 -14.35 8.28 2.90
C ILE A 101 -13.20 8.16 3.91
N ALA A 102 -12.38 7.15 3.78
CA ALA A 102 -11.21 6.98 4.63
C ALA A 102 -10.14 8.07 4.34
N LEU A 103 -10.02 8.49 3.09
CA LEU A 103 -9.09 9.54 2.65
C LEU A 103 -9.72 10.94 2.55
N ARG A 104 -10.93 11.17 3.09
CA ARG A 104 -11.69 12.41 2.88
C ARG A 104 -10.93 13.70 3.20
N ASN A 105 -10.12 13.69 4.24
CA ASN A 105 -9.36 14.86 4.70
C ASN A 105 -7.89 14.84 4.21
N CYS A 106 -7.43 13.73 3.62
CA CYS A 106 -6.05 13.59 3.16
C CYS A 106 -5.73 14.57 2.03
N GLY A 107 -4.73 15.41 2.20
CA GLY A 107 -4.36 16.47 1.28
C GLY A 107 -5.22 17.74 1.40
N ILE A 108 -6.05 17.87 2.45
CA ILE A 108 -6.98 19.01 2.66
C ILE A 108 -6.68 19.73 3.96
N ILE A 109 -6.65 19.00 5.09
CA ILE A 109 -6.45 19.58 6.43
C ILE A 109 -4.97 19.57 6.82
N ASP A 110 -4.62 20.42 7.81
CA ASP A 110 -3.32 20.34 8.48
C ASP A 110 -3.35 19.20 9.52
N PRO A 111 -2.56 18.13 9.32
CA PRO A 111 -2.55 16.96 10.22
C PRO A 111 -1.90 17.24 11.58
N GLU A 112 -1.23 18.37 11.73
CA GLU A 112 -0.57 18.78 12.97
C GLU A 112 -1.43 19.75 13.80
N ASN A 113 -2.68 20.05 13.36
CA ASN A 113 -3.60 21.00 13.99
C ASN A 113 -4.99 20.39 14.21
N ILE A 114 -5.36 20.15 15.47
CA ILE A 114 -6.68 19.62 15.85
C ILE A 114 -7.83 20.55 15.45
N ALA A 115 -7.63 21.88 15.40
CA ALA A 115 -8.65 22.82 14.99
C ALA A 115 -9.05 22.58 13.52
N ALA A 116 -8.09 22.29 12.63
CA ALA A 116 -8.37 21.98 11.23
C ALA A 116 -9.26 20.73 11.09
N TYR A 117 -9.04 19.70 11.93
CA TYR A 117 -9.90 18.52 11.96
C TYR A 117 -11.30 18.85 12.49
N THR A 118 -11.39 19.63 13.57
CA THR A 118 -12.67 20.01 14.18
C THR A 118 -13.51 20.88 13.25
N GLU A 119 -12.90 21.85 12.55
CA GLU A 119 -13.55 22.68 11.53
C GLU A 119 -14.07 21.86 10.34
N ALA A 120 -13.39 20.76 10.00
CA ALA A 120 -13.86 19.79 9.01
C ALA A 120 -14.97 18.85 9.54
N GLY A 121 -15.52 19.09 10.74
CA GLY A 121 -16.58 18.30 11.35
C GLY A 121 -16.08 17.15 12.23
N GLY A 122 -14.80 17.13 12.56
CA GLY A 122 -14.19 16.11 13.42
C GLY A 122 -14.77 16.07 14.83
N TYR A 123 -14.74 14.91 15.45
CA TYR A 123 -15.28 14.55 16.76
C TYR A 123 -16.79 14.70 16.92
N THR A 124 -17.52 15.06 15.84
CA THR A 124 -18.99 15.08 15.87
C THR A 124 -19.57 13.67 15.93
N ALA A 125 -18.94 12.70 15.26
CA ALA A 125 -19.35 11.29 15.31
C ALA A 125 -19.14 10.69 16.71
N LEU A 126 -18.03 11.01 17.38
CA LEU A 126 -17.81 10.58 18.76
C LEU A 126 -18.88 11.13 19.72
N LYS A 127 -19.18 12.45 19.63
CA LYS A 127 -20.26 13.06 20.44
C LYS A 127 -21.61 12.39 20.19
N LYS A 128 -21.92 12.09 18.92
CA LYS A 128 -23.14 11.39 18.53
C LYS A 128 -23.17 9.97 19.12
N ALA A 129 -22.06 9.22 19.00
CA ALA A 129 -21.94 7.87 19.53
C ALA A 129 -22.09 7.80 21.06
N LEU A 130 -21.51 8.77 21.78
CA LEU A 130 -21.65 8.86 23.24
C LEU A 130 -23.07 9.18 23.71
N GLY A 131 -23.92 9.71 22.83
CA GLY A 131 -25.36 9.88 23.06
C GLY A 131 -26.19 8.61 22.77
N MET A 132 -25.58 7.56 22.26
CA MET A 132 -26.20 6.26 21.95
C MET A 132 -25.80 5.22 22.98
N THR A 133 -26.53 4.09 23.04
CA THR A 133 -26.00 2.93 23.78
C THR A 133 -24.87 2.26 22.96
N PRO A 134 -23.90 1.61 23.62
CA PRO A 134 -22.84 0.88 22.91
C PRO A 134 -23.38 -0.17 21.91
N GLU A 135 -24.47 -0.83 22.25
CA GLU A 135 -25.14 -1.81 21.38
C GLU A 135 -25.70 -1.13 20.12
N ALA A 136 -26.30 0.06 20.26
CA ALA A 136 -26.81 0.83 19.13
C ALA A 136 -25.65 1.28 18.20
N VAL A 137 -24.49 1.62 18.74
CA VAL A 137 -23.28 1.91 17.94
C VAL A 137 -22.86 0.67 17.15
N ILE A 138 -22.83 -0.52 17.78
CA ILE A 138 -22.52 -1.79 17.11
C ILE A 138 -23.55 -2.09 16.02
N ASP A 139 -24.82 -1.82 16.24
CA ASP A 139 -25.88 -2.04 15.26
C ASP A 139 -25.75 -1.12 14.03
N VAL A 140 -25.33 0.13 14.21
CA VAL A 140 -24.99 1.02 13.06
C VAL A 140 -23.84 0.44 12.24
N ILE A 141 -22.79 -0.06 12.89
CA ILE A 141 -21.65 -0.71 12.19
C ILE A 141 -22.11 -2.02 11.52
N LYS A 142 -23.02 -2.77 12.12
CA LYS A 142 -23.63 -3.96 11.52
C LYS A 142 -24.43 -3.62 10.27
N THR A 143 -25.28 -2.62 10.34
CA THR A 143 -26.09 -2.13 9.23
C THR A 143 -25.21 -1.64 8.07
N SER A 144 -24.07 -1.01 8.39
CA SER A 144 -23.13 -0.54 7.37
C SER A 144 -22.48 -1.69 6.57
N GLY A 145 -22.45 -2.90 7.11
CA GLY A 145 -21.75 -4.04 6.52
C GLY A 145 -20.23 -3.84 6.45
N LEU A 146 -19.65 -2.94 7.28
CA LEU A 146 -18.20 -2.69 7.28
C LEU A 146 -17.45 -3.98 7.61
N ALA A 147 -16.72 -4.48 6.62
CA ALA A 147 -15.75 -5.55 6.77
C ALA A 147 -14.35 -4.97 7.08
N GLY A 148 -13.52 -5.73 7.79
CA GLY A 148 -12.16 -5.34 8.10
C GLY A 148 -11.34 -5.03 6.83
N ARG A 149 -10.62 -3.90 6.81
CA ARG A 149 -9.86 -3.41 5.66
C ARG A 149 -8.41 -3.88 5.64
N GLY A 150 -7.97 -4.62 6.67
CA GLY A 150 -6.61 -5.18 6.74
C GLY A 150 -6.36 -6.45 5.90
N GLY A 151 -7.33 -6.91 5.11
CA GLY A 151 -7.15 -7.99 4.12
C GLY A 151 -8.11 -9.16 4.21
N ALA A 152 -8.46 -9.63 5.40
CA ALA A 152 -9.31 -10.81 5.59
C ALA A 152 -10.82 -10.55 5.38
N GLY A 153 -11.26 -9.30 5.37
CA GLY A 153 -12.67 -8.96 5.14
C GLY A 153 -13.65 -9.43 6.24
N PHE A 154 -13.17 -9.69 7.46
CA PHE A 154 -14.03 -10.18 8.54
C PHE A 154 -14.99 -9.07 9.03
N PRO A 155 -16.27 -9.38 9.32
CA PRO A 155 -17.23 -8.37 9.75
C PRO A 155 -16.81 -7.64 11.05
N THR A 156 -16.69 -6.32 10.97
CA THR A 156 -16.22 -5.49 12.10
C THR A 156 -17.16 -5.55 13.30
N TRP A 157 -18.48 -5.45 13.06
CA TRP A 157 -19.49 -5.52 14.10
C TRP A 157 -19.42 -6.80 14.91
N PHE A 158 -19.11 -7.94 14.26
CA PHE A 158 -19.06 -9.23 14.95
C PHE A 158 -17.89 -9.27 15.94
N LYS A 159 -16.72 -8.78 15.56
CA LYS A 159 -15.55 -8.66 16.46
C LYS A 159 -15.86 -7.74 17.64
N TRP A 160 -16.51 -6.60 17.38
CA TRP A 160 -16.89 -5.66 18.43
C TRP A 160 -17.89 -6.26 19.40
N ASN A 161 -18.94 -6.89 18.89
CA ASN A 161 -19.95 -7.56 19.71
C ASN A 161 -19.34 -8.69 20.56
N ALA A 162 -18.46 -9.52 19.97
CA ALA A 162 -17.78 -10.59 20.70
C ALA A 162 -16.92 -10.03 21.85
N ALA A 163 -16.14 -8.96 21.60
CA ALA A 163 -15.34 -8.31 22.65
C ALA A 163 -16.21 -7.66 23.73
N ARG A 164 -17.35 -7.04 23.34
CA ARG A 164 -18.30 -6.45 24.28
C ARG A 164 -18.92 -7.51 25.22
N GLN A 165 -19.34 -8.63 24.65
CA GLN A 165 -19.98 -9.72 25.42
C GLN A 165 -19.00 -10.53 26.28
N SER A 166 -17.69 -10.45 25.98
CA SER A 166 -16.69 -11.16 26.79
C SER A 166 -16.60 -10.59 28.20
N ALA A 167 -16.58 -11.49 29.19
CA ALA A 167 -16.44 -11.13 30.58
C ALA A 167 -15.08 -10.51 30.89
N GLY A 168 -15.04 -9.51 31.74
CA GLY A 168 -13.82 -8.81 32.18
C GLY A 168 -14.06 -7.31 32.35
N GLU A 169 -13.51 -6.74 33.43
CA GLU A 169 -13.61 -5.31 33.71
C GLU A 169 -12.68 -4.48 32.86
N GLU A 170 -11.51 -5.05 32.48
CA GLU A 170 -10.53 -4.42 31.61
C GLU A 170 -10.63 -5.02 30.21
N LYS A 171 -10.74 -4.15 29.21
CA LYS A 171 -10.75 -4.50 27.80
C LYS A 171 -9.81 -3.56 27.02
N TYR A 172 -9.26 -4.07 25.94
CA TYR A 172 -8.35 -3.32 25.10
C TYR A 172 -8.87 -3.18 23.67
N LEU A 173 -8.76 -1.98 23.12
CA LEU A 173 -8.92 -1.75 21.69
C LEU A 173 -7.56 -1.53 21.06
N ILE A 174 -7.24 -2.28 20.02
CA ILE A 174 -5.94 -2.24 19.38
C ILE A 174 -6.10 -1.86 17.90
N CYS A 175 -5.40 -0.82 17.48
CA CYS A 175 -5.24 -0.49 16.08
C CYS A 175 -4.00 -1.21 15.53
N ASN A 176 -4.21 -2.05 14.54
CA ASN A 176 -3.15 -2.66 13.76
C ASN A 176 -2.73 -1.70 12.64
N ALA A 177 -1.61 -1.02 12.83
CA ALA A 177 -0.94 -0.17 11.87
C ALA A 177 0.41 -0.78 11.41
N ASP A 178 0.51 -2.12 11.44
CA ASP A 178 1.66 -2.88 10.93
C ASP A 178 1.51 -3.16 9.44
N GLU A 179 1.51 -2.08 8.64
CA GLU A 179 1.40 -2.14 7.18
C GLU A 179 2.75 -2.53 6.57
N GLY A 180 2.96 -3.82 6.34
CA GLY A 180 4.23 -4.37 5.90
C GLY A 180 4.27 -4.84 4.45
N ASP A 181 3.16 -4.84 3.72
CA ASP A 181 3.06 -5.30 2.33
C ASP A 181 3.93 -4.44 1.40
N PRO A 182 4.82 -5.04 0.58
CA PRO A 182 5.53 -4.30 -0.45
C PRO A 182 4.56 -3.57 -1.41
N GLY A 183 4.69 -2.25 -1.49
CA GLY A 183 3.84 -1.40 -2.33
C GLY A 183 2.55 -0.90 -1.66
N ALA A 184 2.22 -1.31 -0.44
CA ALA A 184 1.11 -0.77 0.34
C ALA A 184 1.56 0.41 1.22
N PHE A 185 0.76 1.48 1.26
CA PHE A 185 1.03 2.69 2.06
C PHE A 185 -0.24 3.50 2.39
N MET A 186 -1.41 2.84 2.35
CA MET A 186 -2.69 3.50 2.63
C MET A 186 -2.85 3.84 4.11
N ASP A 187 -2.51 2.92 5.00
CA ASP A 187 -2.60 3.12 6.45
C ASP A 187 -1.64 4.21 6.91
N ARG A 188 -0.40 4.19 6.41
CA ARG A 188 0.58 5.25 6.62
C ARG A 188 0.03 6.60 6.19
N ALA A 189 -0.56 6.68 4.99
CA ALA A 189 -1.08 7.93 4.46
C ALA A 189 -2.24 8.49 5.30
N VAL A 190 -3.13 7.64 5.81
CA VAL A 190 -4.19 8.05 6.74
C VAL A 190 -3.59 8.61 8.02
N ILE A 191 -2.65 7.91 8.66
CA ILE A 191 -2.04 8.38 9.91
C ILE A 191 -1.26 9.68 9.70
N GLU A 192 -0.53 9.80 8.58
CA GLU A 192 0.23 11.01 8.26
C GLU A 192 -0.66 12.20 7.88
N SER A 193 -1.87 11.97 7.37
CA SER A 193 -2.71 13.02 6.80
C SER A 193 -3.91 13.39 7.67
N ASP A 194 -4.43 12.44 8.45
CA ASP A 194 -5.65 12.61 9.26
C ASP A 194 -5.61 11.74 10.53
N PRO A 195 -4.61 11.96 11.43
CA PRO A 195 -4.46 11.14 12.63
C PRO A 195 -5.65 11.26 13.59
N HIS A 196 -6.34 12.40 13.61
CA HIS A 196 -7.52 12.62 14.45
C HIS A 196 -8.72 11.77 14.01
N ASN A 197 -8.89 11.49 12.71
CA ASN A 197 -9.92 10.57 12.23
C ASN A 197 -9.69 9.14 12.74
N LEU A 198 -8.44 8.69 12.79
CA LEU A 198 -8.09 7.41 13.40
C LEU A 198 -8.43 7.40 14.89
N ILE A 199 -8.05 8.44 15.62
CA ILE A 199 -8.34 8.59 17.06
C ILE A 199 -9.85 8.57 17.31
N GLU A 200 -10.63 9.34 16.55
CA GLU A 200 -12.10 9.39 16.67
C GLU A 200 -12.72 8.01 16.43
N GLY A 201 -12.32 7.33 15.34
CA GLY A 201 -12.80 5.98 15.04
C GLY A 201 -12.45 4.95 16.11
N MET A 202 -11.26 5.06 16.71
CA MET A 202 -10.83 4.22 17.82
C MET A 202 -11.63 4.51 19.11
N LEU A 203 -11.87 5.78 19.46
CA LEU A 203 -12.67 6.14 20.63
C LEU A 203 -14.10 5.62 20.52
N ILE A 204 -14.72 5.71 19.33
CA ILE A 204 -16.05 5.13 19.08
C ILE A 204 -16.01 3.62 19.25
N GLY A 205 -15.00 2.93 18.72
CA GLY A 205 -14.81 1.49 18.89
C GLY A 205 -14.57 1.11 20.36
N ALA A 206 -13.77 1.87 21.11
CA ALA A 206 -13.50 1.65 22.53
C ALA A 206 -14.80 1.79 23.36
N TYR A 207 -15.58 2.83 23.11
CA TYR A 207 -16.89 3.01 23.72
C TYR A 207 -17.82 1.82 23.44
N ALA A 208 -17.90 1.42 22.16
CA ALA A 208 -18.78 0.31 21.74
C ALA A 208 -18.46 -1.02 22.43
N ILE A 209 -17.17 -1.35 22.61
CA ILE A 209 -16.77 -2.62 23.26
C ILE A 209 -16.63 -2.51 24.79
N GLY A 210 -16.62 -1.30 25.33
CA GLY A 210 -16.38 -1.02 26.75
C GLY A 210 -14.89 -1.09 27.13
N ALA A 211 -13.99 -0.73 26.20
CA ALA A 211 -12.55 -0.65 26.47
C ALA A 211 -12.18 0.72 27.06
N LYS A 212 -11.28 0.70 28.05
CA LYS A 212 -10.70 1.90 28.66
C LYS A 212 -9.29 2.20 28.15
N HIS A 213 -8.71 1.28 27.37
CA HIS A 213 -7.35 1.36 26.87
C HIS A 213 -7.34 1.14 25.37
N ALA A 214 -6.82 2.12 24.65
CA ALA A 214 -6.61 2.08 23.20
C ALA A 214 -5.10 2.01 22.89
N VAL A 215 -4.70 1.10 22.02
CA VAL A 215 -3.30 0.89 21.65
C VAL A 215 -3.16 1.02 20.15
N VAL A 216 -2.21 1.85 19.68
CA VAL A 216 -1.83 1.87 18.27
C VAL A 216 -0.50 1.16 18.13
N TYR A 217 -0.50 0.02 17.45
CA TYR A 217 0.71 -0.70 17.07
C TYR A 217 1.13 -0.28 15.67
N VAL A 218 2.19 0.50 15.57
CA VAL A 218 2.66 1.12 14.32
C VAL A 218 4.09 0.70 14.04
N ARG A 219 4.45 0.57 12.76
CA ARG A 219 5.82 0.24 12.34
C ARG A 219 6.80 1.33 12.74
N ALA A 220 7.98 0.93 13.26
CA ALA A 220 9.07 1.87 13.57
C ALA A 220 9.59 2.60 12.31
N GLU A 221 9.40 1.99 11.12
CA GLU A 221 9.79 2.56 9.83
C GLU A 221 8.89 3.71 9.36
N TYR A 222 7.83 4.05 10.11
CA TYR A 222 6.94 5.17 9.84
C TYR A 222 7.15 6.35 10.82
N PRO A 223 8.34 6.98 10.87
CA PRO A 223 8.66 7.99 11.88
C PRO A 223 7.75 9.22 11.81
N LEU A 224 7.34 9.64 10.60
CA LEU A 224 6.41 10.77 10.42
C LEU A 224 5.02 10.44 10.97
N ALA A 225 4.50 9.25 10.67
CA ALA A 225 3.21 8.78 11.20
C ALA A 225 3.23 8.73 12.74
N ILE A 226 4.30 8.20 13.35
CA ILE A 226 4.48 8.16 14.81
C ILE A 226 4.52 9.57 15.39
N LYS A 227 5.26 10.50 14.75
CA LYS A 227 5.35 11.91 15.20
C LYS A 227 3.98 12.56 15.20
N ARG A 228 3.24 12.47 14.09
CA ARG A 228 1.92 13.10 13.94
C ARG A 228 0.88 12.48 14.87
N LEU A 229 0.92 11.16 15.03
CA LEU A 229 0.02 10.48 15.95
C LEU A 229 0.28 10.89 17.43
N LYS A 230 1.54 11.03 17.84
CA LYS A 230 1.90 11.54 19.19
C LYS A 230 1.37 12.96 19.39
N ASN A 231 1.57 13.83 18.40
CA ASN A 231 1.05 15.19 18.44
C ASN A 231 -0.49 15.22 18.55
N ALA A 232 -1.18 14.44 17.73
CA ALA A 232 -2.64 14.36 17.73
C ALA A 232 -3.21 13.83 19.06
N ILE A 233 -2.58 12.81 19.65
CA ILE A 233 -2.97 12.29 20.97
C ILE A 233 -2.77 13.36 22.04
N ALA A 234 -1.63 14.08 22.04
CA ALA A 234 -1.39 15.16 23.00
C ALA A 234 -2.45 16.26 22.89
N GLN A 235 -2.75 16.74 21.68
CA GLN A 235 -3.79 17.76 21.44
C GLN A 235 -5.18 17.28 21.87
N ALA A 236 -5.54 16.03 21.57
CA ALA A 236 -6.83 15.45 21.97
C ALA A 236 -6.92 15.27 23.50
N THR A 237 -5.81 14.98 24.17
CA THR A 237 -5.74 14.90 25.64
C THR A 237 -5.90 16.28 26.28
N GLU A 238 -5.23 17.32 25.76
CA GLU A 238 -5.35 18.71 26.22
C GLU A 238 -6.78 19.23 26.09
N GLN A 239 -7.53 18.79 25.08
CA GLN A 239 -8.92 19.16 24.87
C GLN A 239 -9.94 18.27 25.61
N GLY A 240 -9.49 17.30 26.43
CA GLY A 240 -10.36 16.38 27.16
C GLY A 240 -11.13 15.39 26.26
N ILE A 241 -10.63 15.15 25.06
CA ILE A 241 -11.18 14.17 24.11
C ILE A 241 -10.60 12.77 24.37
N ILE A 242 -9.43 12.71 24.99
CA ILE A 242 -8.79 11.50 25.49
C ILE A 242 -8.60 11.67 27.00
N GLY A 243 -8.80 10.64 27.79
CA GLY A 243 -8.63 10.64 29.23
C GLY A 243 -9.89 10.29 29.98
N GLU A 244 -10.18 10.97 31.09
CA GLU A 244 -11.33 10.70 31.94
C GLU A 244 -12.55 11.54 31.55
N ASN A 245 -13.75 10.95 31.70
CA ASN A 245 -15.05 11.63 31.54
C ASN A 245 -15.19 12.39 30.21
N ILE A 246 -14.86 11.75 29.12
CA ILE A 246 -14.81 12.33 27.76
C ILE A 246 -16.16 13.00 27.42
N PHE A 247 -16.12 14.27 27.04
CA PHE A 247 -17.29 15.13 26.81
C PHE A 247 -18.31 15.15 27.97
N GLY A 248 -17.85 14.95 29.22
CA GLY A 248 -18.69 14.97 30.41
C GLY A 248 -19.55 13.71 30.60
N THR A 249 -19.22 12.63 29.91
CA THR A 249 -19.85 11.30 30.09
C THR A 249 -19.06 10.43 31.06
N ASP A 250 -19.58 9.27 31.41
CA ASP A 250 -18.87 8.27 32.23
C ASP A 250 -17.80 7.48 31.43
N PHE A 251 -17.66 7.77 30.13
CA PHE A 251 -16.67 7.12 29.28
C PHE A 251 -15.30 7.72 29.47
N SER A 252 -14.33 6.86 29.72
CA SER A 252 -12.91 7.22 29.85
C SER A 252 -12.07 6.28 28.99
N CYS A 253 -11.07 6.81 28.30
CA CYS A 253 -10.18 6.02 27.45
C CYS A 253 -8.82 6.68 27.34
N ASP A 254 -7.76 5.94 27.61
CA ASP A 254 -6.37 6.35 27.37
C ASP A 254 -5.81 5.78 26.06
N PHE A 255 -4.74 6.38 25.57
CA PHE A 255 -4.05 5.97 24.34
C PHE A 255 -2.57 5.67 24.59
N MET A 256 -2.12 4.55 24.03
CA MET A 256 -0.72 4.16 24.01
C MET A 256 -0.27 3.91 22.55
N ILE A 257 0.94 4.37 22.20
CA ILE A 257 1.60 4.03 20.94
C ILE A 257 2.71 3.03 21.22
N LYS A 258 2.71 1.92 20.49
CA LYS A 258 3.79 0.94 20.47
C LYS A 258 4.41 0.88 19.08
N ALA A 259 5.69 1.22 18.99
CA ALA A 259 6.44 1.04 17.74
C ALA A 259 6.85 -0.44 17.62
N GLY A 260 6.44 -1.07 16.53
CA GLY A 260 6.83 -2.43 16.18
C GLY A 260 8.27 -2.50 15.66
N ALA A 261 8.89 -3.67 15.74
CA ALA A 261 10.28 -3.88 15.30
C ALA A 261 10.41 -4.26 13.80
N GLY A 262 9.40 -3.98 12.97
CA GLY A 262 9.45 -4.18 11.52
C GLY A 262 9.19 -5.61 11.04
N ALA A 263 8.64 -6.50 11.85
CA ALA A 263 8.32 -7.86 11.46
C ALA A 263 6.91 -7.95 10.85
N PHE A 264 6.79 -8.25 9.56
CA PHE A 264 5.52 -8.40 8.84
C PHE A 264 4.55 -9.39 9.52
N VAL A 265 5.07 -10.45 10.14
CA VAL A 265 4.25 -11.41 10.89
C VAL A 265 3.44 -10.76 12.02
N CYS A 266 3.86 -9.61 12.54
CA CYS A 266 3.12 -8.85 13.55
C CYS A 266 1.84 -8.19 13.01
N GLY A 267 1.60 -8.22 11.70
CA GLY A 267 0.29 -7.95 11.10
C GLY A 267 -0.77 -9.00 11.45
N GLU A 268 -0.36 -10.23 11.80
CA GLU A 268 -1.29 -11.23 12.35
C GLU A 268 -1.67 -10.86 13.79
N GLU A 269 -2.98 -10.84 14.10
CA GLU A 269 -3.53 -10.25 15.34
C GLU A 269 -2.92 -10.82 16.63
N THR A 270 -2.61 -12.12 16.68
CA THR A 270 -2.04 -12.75 17.88
C THR A 270 -0.52 -12.60 17.96
N ALA A 271 0.17 -12.54 16.85
CA ALA A 271 1.60 -12.19 16.80
C ALA A 271 1.83 -10.72 17.20
N LEU A 272 0.92 -9.82 16.81
CA LEU A 272 0.91 -8.44 17.27
C LEU A 272 0.77 -8.36 18.79
N ILE A 273 -0.15 -9.13 19.37
CA ILE A 273 -0.35 -9.18 20.84
C ILE A 273 0.93 -9.70 21.53
N GLU A 274 1.55 -10.78 21.05
CA GLU A 274 2.84 -11.25 21.61
C GLU A 274 3.91 -10.15 21.59
N SER A 275 4.00 -9.41 20.47
CA SER A 275 4.93 -8.27 20.36
C SER A 275 4.58 -7.13 21.31
N LEU A 276 3.30 -6.83 21.55
CA LEU A 276 2.86 -5.84 22.53
C LEU A 276 3.26 -6.24 23.96
N GLU A 277 3.20 -7.53 24.27
CA GLU A 277 3.57 -8.11 25.58
C GLU A 277 5.11 -8.20 25.76
N GLY A 278 5.88 -7.81 24.76
CA GLY A 278 7.35 -7.86 24.79
C GLY A 278 7.95 -9.22 24.45
N HIS A 279 7.15 -10.11 23.90
CA HIS A 279 7.56 -11.41 23.43
C HIS A 279 7.92 -11.37 21.94
N ARG A 280 8.55 -12.45 21.43
CA ARG A 280 8.73 -12.63 19.99
C ARG A 280 7.37 -12.72 19.29
N GLY A 281 7.17 -11.93 18.22
CA GLY A 281 5.93 -11.92 17.43
C GLY A 281 5.68 -13.27 16.74
N MET A 282 5.02 -14.17 17.45
CA MET A 282 4.61 -15.50 16.95
C MET A 282 3.12 -15.70 17.17
N PRO A 283 2.37 -16.17 16.16
CA PRO A 283 0.93 -16.42 16.29
C PRO A 283 0.60 -17.39 17.43
N ARG A 284 -0.52 -17.13 18.12
CA ARG A 284 -1.12 -18.05 19.09
C ARG A 284 -2.08 -19.03 18.40
N LEU A 285 -2.31 -20.16 19.03
CA LEU A 285 -3.39 -21.05 18.62
C LEU A 285 -4.76 -20.44 18.98
N LYS A 286 -5.71 -20.59 18.10
CA LYS A 286 -7.12 -20.19 18.31
C LYS A 286 -8.02 -21.43 18.29
N PRO A 287 -9.01 -21.58 19.17
CA PRO A 287 -9.37 -20.74 20.32
C PRO A 287 -8.37 -20.81 21.49
N PRO A 288 -8.34 -19.84 22.45
CA PRO A 288 -9.26 -18.68 22.53
C PRO A 288 -8.94 -17.60 21.51
N PHE A 289 -9.96 -16.88 21.05
CA PHE A 289 -9.79 -15.71 20.18
C PHE A 289 -9.43 -14.47 21.02
N PRO A 290 -8.79 -13.44 20.43
CA PRO A 290 -8.43 -12.21 21.14
C PRO A 290 -9.60 -11.53 21.86
N ALA A 291 -10.80 -11.61 21.30
CA ALA A 291 -12.01 -11.10 21.93
C ALA A 291 -12.27 -11.71 23.32
N GLN A 292 -11.80 -12.93 23.56
CA GLN A 292 -11.92 -13.66 24.83
C GLN A 292 -10.66 -13.54 25.69
N SER A 293 -9.47 -13.68 25.07
CA SER A 293 -8.17 -13.70 25.74
C SER A 293 -7.08 -13.15 24.82
N GLY A 294 -6.96 -11.82 24.76
CA GLY A 294 -6.03 -11.08 23.94
C GLY A 294 -4.82 -10.54 24.71
N PHE A 295 -4.62 -9.23 24.66
CA PHE A 295 -3.53 -8.51 25.31
C PHE A 295 -3.61 -8.65 26.83
N TRP A 296 -2.52 -9.08 27.46
CA TRP A 296 -2.46 -9.46 28.89
C TRP A 296 -3.55 -10.43 29.32
N ARG A 297 -3.97 -11.33 28.41
CA ARG A 297 -5.07 -12.29 28.64
C ARG A 297 -6.43 -11.64 28.91
N LYS A 298 -6.58 -10.35 28.58
CA LYS A 298 -7.84 -9.61 28.70
C LYS A 298 -8.58 -9.60 27.34
N PRO A 299 -9.92 -9.44 27.35
CA PRO A 299 -10.66 -9.26 26.12
C PRO A 299 -10.09 -8.11 25.28
N SER A 300 -9.77 -8.38 24.02
CA SER A 300 -9.14 -7.41 23.14
C SER A 300 -9.75 -7.46 21.76
N ASN A 301 -9.98 -6.30 21.16
CA ASN A 301 -10.38 -6.22 19.76
C ASN A 301 -9.28 -5.55 18.94
N ILE A 302 -8.95 -6.14 17.80
CA ILE A 302 -7.94 -5.63 16.88
C ILE A 302 -8.61 -5.27 15.55
N ASN A 303 -8.45 -4.02 15.08
CA ASN A 303 -8.85 -3.61 13.74
C ASN A 303 -7.71 -2.83 13.06
N ASN A 304 -7.71 -2.83 11.74
CA ASN A 304 -6.78 -2.09 10.91
C ASN A 304 -7.10 -0.58 10.88
N VAL A 305 -6.14 0.26 10.50
CA VAL A 305 -6.26 1.73 10.39
C VAL A 305 -7.41 2.16 9.48
N GLU A 306 -7.45 1.64 8.24
CA GLU A 306 -8.50 1.99 7.28
C GLU A 306 -9.89 1.59 7.79
N THR A 307 -9.99 0.49 8.55
CA THR A 307 -11.26 0.10 9.19
C THR A 307 -11.74 1.19 10.13
N PHE A 308 -10.88 1.69 11.02
CA PHE A 308 -11.24 2.77 11.95
C PHE A 308 -11.51 4.10 11.24
N ALA A 309 -10.78 4.42 10.17
CA ALA A 309 -10.96 5.65 9.40
C ALA A 309 -12.36 5.80 8.76
N ASN A 310 -13.07 4.68 8.56
CA ASN A 310 -14.45 4.66 8.06
C ASN A 310 -15.50 4.91 9.17
N VAL A 311 -15.17 4.63 10.44
CA VAL A 311 -16.15 4.57 11.54
C VAL A 311 -16.84 5.91 11.77
N ALA A 312 -16.07 7.00 11.87
CA ALA A 312 -16.63 8.33 12.12
C ALA A 312 -17.62 8.75 11.01
N TRP A 313 -17.27 8.49 9.74
CA TRP A 313 -18.18 8.77 8.63
C TRP A 313 -19.46 7.95 8.71
N ILE A 314 -19.37 6.66 9.04
CA ILE A 314 -20.51 5.76 9.18
C ILE A 314 -21.45 6.24 10.31
N ILE A 315 -20.92 6.62 11.45
CA ILE A 315 -21.75 7.12 12.57
C ILE A 315 -22.45 8.44 12.20
N ASN A 316 -21.77 9.34 11.50
CA ASN A 316 -22.35 10.63 11.11
C ASN A 316 -23.44 10.46 10.05
N ASN A 317 -23.24 9.63 9.03
CA ASN A 317 -24.11 9.52 7.86
C ASN A 317 -25.12 8.34 7.94
N GLY A 318 -24.94 7.44 8.91
CA GLY A 318 -25.75 6.23 9.06
C GLY A 318 -25.16 5.01 8.36
N GLY A 319 -25.47 3.82 8.89
CA GLY A 319 -24.99 2.55 8.34
C GLY A 319 -25.49 2.29 6.91
N GLU A 320 -26.73 2.63 6.63
CA GLU A 320 -27.37 2.45 5.32
C GLU A 320 -26.67 3.24 4.21
N ALA A 321 -26.19 4.46 4.51
CA ALA A 321 -25.48 5.29 3.53
C ALA A 321 -24.15 4.64 3.09
N PHE A 322 -23.46 3.98 4.02
CA PHE A 322 -22.26 3.21 3.69
C PHE A 322 -22.59 1.90 2.96
N ALA A 323 -23.65 1.21 3.41
CA ALA A 323 -24.12 -0.04 2.81
C ALA A 323 -24.67 0.12 1.39
N ALA A 324 -25.13 1.33 1.02
CA ALA A 324 -25.58 1.66 -0.33
C ALA A 324 -24.43 1.65 -1.37
N MET A 325 -23.18 1.74 -0.92
CA MET A 325 -22.01 1.64 -1.77
C MET A 325 -21.46 0.20 -1.77
N GLY A 326 -20.90 -0.22 -2.89
CA GLY A 326 -20.30 -1.54 -3.03
C GLY A 326 -21.23 -2.58 -3.59
N THR A 327 -20.87 -3.86 -3.39
CA THR A 327 -21.66 -5.02 -3.80
C THR A 327 -22.48 -5.58 -2.62
N GLU A 328 -23.32 -6.57 -2.87
CA GLU A 328 -24.07 -7.25 -1.80
C GLU A 328 -23.14 -7.84 -0.74
N GLY A 329 -22.04 -8.47 -1.16
CA GLY A 329 -21.08 -9.14 -0.27
C GLY A 329 -19.92 -8.26 0.21
N SER A 330 -19.75 -7.04 -0.32
CA SER A 330 -18.62 -6.15 -0.01
C SER A 330 -19.09 -4.69 -0.02
N LYS A 331 -19.43 -4.18 1.16
CA LYS A 331 -20.01 -2.85 1.34
C LYS A 331 -18.96 -1.76 1.51
N GLY A 332 -19.35 -0.55 1.11
CA GLY A 332 -18.57 0.68 1.29
C GLY A 332 -17.44 0.86 0.29
N THR A 333 -16.49 1.68 0.66
CA THR A 333 -15.28 1.97 -0.12
C THR A 333 -14.07 1.15 0.32
N LYS A 334 -13.06 1.08 -0.54
CA LYS A 334 -11.74 0.52 -0.23
C LYS A 334 -10.65 1.39 -0.81
N VAL A 335 -9.60 1.62 -0.04
CA VAL A 335 -8.38 2.31 -0.48
C VAL A 335 -7.43 1.31 -1.13
N PHE A 336 -6.89 1.69 -2.28
CA PHE A 336 -5.86 0.94 -3.00
C PHE A 336 -4.59 1.77 -3.18
N ALA A 337 -3.44 1.16 -2.92
CA ALA A 337 -2.14 1.68 -3.31
C ALA A 337 -1.80 1.12 -4.70
N VAL A 338 -1.97 1.94 -5.73
CA VAL A 338 -1.75 1.55 -7.13
C VAL A 338 -0.33 1.92 -7.53
N THR A 339 0.49 0.92 -7.84
CA THR A 339 1.92 1.05 -8.09
C THR A 339 2.37 0.24 -9.32
N GLY A 340 3.67 0.23 -9.62
CA GLY A 340 4.24 -0.53 -10.73
C GLY A 340 4.23 0.24 -12.05
N LYS A 341 3.76 -0.40 -13.12
CA LYS A 341 3.82 0.12 -14.51
C LYS A 341 2.60 0.98 -14.89
N VAL A 342 1.86 1.49 -13.93
CA VAL A 342 0.72 2.40 -14.13
C VAL A 342 1.19 3.84 -14.32
N ARG A 343 0.47 4.63 -15.11
CA ARG A 343 0.82 6.03 -15.40
C ARG A 343 0.66 6.92 -14.18
N ARG A 344 -0.46 6.80 -13.46
CA ARG A 344 -0.79 7.57 -12.26
C ARG A 344 -0.72 6.67 -11.04
N SER A 345 0.46 6.59 -10.44
CA SER A 345 0.68 5.81 -9.22
C SER A 345 0.29 6.61 -7.99
N GLY A 346 -0.41 5.98 -7.04
CA GLY A 346 -0.84 6.68 -5.82
C GLY A 346 -1.94 5.96 -5.08
N LEU A 347 -2.73 6.71 -4.30
CA LEU A 347 -3.86 6.16 -3.55
C LEU A 347 -5.17 6.42 -4.26
N VAL A 348 -5.95 5.37 -4.41
CA VAL A 348 -7.27 5.37 -5.05
C VAL A 348 -8.28 4.81 -4.08
N GLU A 349 -9.30 5.60 -3.71
CA GLU A 349 -10.43 5.12 -2.93
C GLU A 349 -11.69 5.07 -3.78
N ILE A 350 -12.26 3.88 -3.91
CA ILE A 350 -13.44 3.62 -4.73
C ILE A 350 -14.48 2.82 -3.95
N PRO A 351 -15.77 2.94 -4.31
CA PRO A 351 -16.76 1.97 -3.88
C PRO A 351 -16.37 0.57 -4.39
N MET A 352 -16.50 -0.44 -3.57
CA MET A 352 -16.36 -1.82 -4.02
C MET A 352 -17.39 -2.11 -5.13
N GLY A 353 -17.08 -3.04 -6.03
CA GLY A 353 -17.92 -3.30 -7.20
C GLY A 353 -17.43 -2.65 -8.50
N LYS A 354 -16.46 -1.75 -8.42
CA LYS A 354 -15.69 -1.31 -9.60
C LYS A 354 -14.80 -2.45 -10.09
N THR A 355 -14.38 -2.41 -11.36
CA THR A 355 -13.47 -3.41 -11.93
C THR A 355 -12.01 -3.02 -11.76
N LEU A 356 -11.11 -3.98 -11.96
CA LEU A 356 -9.67 -3.70 -12.03
C LEU A 356 -9.37 -2.75 -13.20
N ARG A 357 -10.10 -2.85 -14.31
CA ARG A 357 -10.01 -1.94 -15.45
C ARG A 357 -10.31 -0.49 -15.06
N ASP A 358 -11.39 -0.25 -14.31
CA ASP A 358 -11.75 1.09 -13.83
C ASP A 358 -10.60 1.72 -13.04
N VAL A 359 -9.96 0.94 -12.16
CA VAL A 359 -8.86 1.44 -11.32
C VAL A 359 -7.60 1.69 -12.13
N ILE A 360 -7.18 0.73 -12.97
CA ILE A 360 -5.89 0.79 -13.66
C ILE A 360 -5.95 1.75 -14.86
N PHE A 361 -7.02 1.69 -15.65
CA PHE A 361 -7.11 2.46 -16.89
C PHE A 361 -7.86 3.78 -16.71
N ASP A 362 -9.07 3.77 -16.12
CA ASP A 362 -9.88 4.99 -16.05
C ASP A 362 -9.35 5.98 -15.02
N ILE A 363 -8.96 5.49 -13.83
CA ILE A 363 -8.41 6.34 -12.76
C ILE A 363 -6.89 6.44 -12.93
N GLY A 364 -6.19 5.31 -13.01
CA GLY A 364 -4.75 5.19 -13.10
C GLY A 364 -4.15 5.68 -14.42
N GLY A 365 -4.99 5.92 -15.45
CA GLY A 365 -4.58 6.45 -16.76
C GLY A 365 -3.86 5.44 -17.64
N GLY A 366 -3.99 4.14 -17.35
CA GLY A 366 -3.39 3.04 -18.11
C GLY A 366 -1.89 2.87 -17.88
N MET A 367 -1.23 2.24 -18.85
CA MET A 367 0.18 1.88 -18.72
C MET A 367 1.10 3.10 -18.83
N LYS A 368 2.15 3.10 -18.02
CA LYS A 368 3.24 4.11 -18.08
C LYS A 368 4.18 3.89 -19.26
N THR A 369 4.26 2.66 -19.75
CA THR A 369 5.11 2.22 -20.85
C THR A 369 4.28 2.03 -22.12
N ASP A 370 4.94 1.90 -23.28
CA ASP A 370 4.28 1.58 -24.55
C ASP A 370 3.95 0.07 -24.70
N ARG A 371 4.18 -0.72 -23.64
CA ARG A 371 3.92 -2.15 -23.62
C ARG A 371 2.52 -2.44 -23.12
N PRO A 372 1.87 -3.51 -23.63
CA PRO A 372 0.56 -3.94 -23.14
C PRO A 372 0.56 -4.27 -21.65
N PHE A 373 -0.60 -4.09 -21.02
CA PHE A 373 -0.86 -4.60 -19.68
C PHE A 373 -0.78 -6.13 -19.69
N LYS A 374 -0.05 -6.70 -18.75
CA LYS A 374 0.13 -8.15 -18.60
C LYS A 374 -0.66 -8.70 -17.44
N ALA A 375 -0.51 -8.11 -16.27
CA ALA A 375 -1.14 -8.58 -15.05
C ALA A 375 -1.13 -7.52 -13.95
N VAL A 376 -1.91 -7.77 -12.90
CA VAL A 376 -1.84 -7.04 -11.63
C VAL A 376 -1.69 -8.02 -10.47
N GLN A 377 -0.71 -7.78 -9.60
CA GLN A 377 -0.64 -8.46 -8.31
C GLN A 377 -1.56 -7.74 -7.33
N MET A 378 -2.54 -8.46 -6.80
CA MET A 378 -3.51 -7.98 -5.81
C MET A 378 -3.22 -8.56 -4.44
N GLY A 379 -3.29 -7.72 -3.40
CA GLY A 379 -3.18 -8.15 -2.00
C GLY A 379 -1.75 -8.44 -1.52
N GLY A 380 -0.75 -7.85 -2.17
CA GLY A 380 0.65 -7.97 -1.76
C GLY A 380 1.19 -9.42 -1.81
N PRO A 381 2.14 -9.77 -0.93
CA PRO A 381 2.77 -11.11 -0.90
C PRO A 381 1.81 -12.23 -0.49
N SER A 382 0.70 -11.90 0.13
CA SER A 382 -0.36 -12.85 0.50
C SER A 382 -1.42 -13.04 -0.58
N GLY A 383 -1.38 -12.19 -1.61
CA GLY A 383 -2.35 -12.14 -2.68
C GLY A 383 -2.01 -13.01 -3.87
N GLY A 384 -2.51 -12.63 -5.04
CA GLY A 384 -2.30 -13.38 -6.27
C GLY A 384 -2.23 -12.48 -7.49
N CYS A 385 -1.72 -13.06 -8.57
CA CYS A 385 -1.59 -12.41 -9.85
C CYS A 385 -2.85 -12.63 -10.70
N ILE A 386 -3.41 -11.54 -11.23
CA ILE A 386 -4.61 -11.57 -12.10
C ILE A 386 -4.17 -11.13 -13.50
N PRO A 387 -4.34 -11.98 -14.54
CA PRO A 387 -3.88 -11.72 -15.90
C PRO A 387 -4.76 -10.72 -16.64
N ALA A 388 -4.30 -10.27 -17.81
CA ALA A 388 -4.99 -9.32 -18.66
C ALA A 388 -6.40 -9.77 -19.07
N ASP A 389 -6.61 -11.05 -19.32
CA ASP A 389 -7.90 -11.61 -19.70
C ASP A 389 -8.96 -11.50 -18.61
N LEU A 390 -8.55 -11.28 -17.36
CA LEU A 390 -9.42 -11.11 -16.20
C LEU A 390 -9.45 -9.66 -15.69
N ILE A 391 -9.05 -8.69 -16.49
CA ILE A 391 -8.98 -7.26 -16.10
C ILE A 391 -10.34 -6.67 -15.71
N ASP A 392 -11.44 -7.28 -16.16
CA ASP A 392 -12.80 -6.87 -15.83
C ASP A 392 -13.35 -7.54 -14.55
N THR A 393 -12.47 -8.23 -13.80
CA THR A 393 -12.83 -8.77 -12.49
C THR A 393 -13.31 -7.66 -11.57
N VAL A 394 -14.48 -7.87 -10.98
CA VAL A 394 -15.08 -6.96 -10.01
C VAL A 394 -14.25 -6.98 -8.71
N ILE A 395 -13.98 -5.83 -8.17
CA ILE A 395 -13.26 -5.68 -6.91
C ILE A 395 -14.23 -5.92 -5.75
N ASP A 396 -14.35 -7.18 -5.38
CA ASP A 396 -14.99 -7.63 -4.15
C ASP A 396 -14.28 -8.89 -3.59
N TYR A 397 -14.54 -9.23 -2.33
CA TYR A 397 -13.84 -10.34 -1.68
C TYR A 397 -14.08 -11.68 -2.38
N LYS A 398 -15.30 -11.94 -2.88
CA LYS A 398 -15.67 -13.21 -3.52
C LYS A 398 -15.10 -13.32 -4.92
N ALA A 399 -15.26 -12.28 -5.74
CA ALA A 399 -14.80 -12.30 -7.12
C ALA A 399 -13.26 -12.37 -7.22
N LEU A 400 -12.54 -11.59 -6.40
CA LEU A 400 -11.09 -11.69 -6.32
C LEU A 400 -10.64 -13.08 -5.84
N GLY A 401 -11.31 -13.64 -4.82
CA GLY A 401 -11.03 -14.99 -4.34
C GLY A 401 -11.19 -16.07 -5.41
N ALA A 402 -12.17 -15.93 -6.30
CA ALA A 402 -12.40 -16.87 -7.41
C ALA A 402 -11.25 -16.90 -8.44
N THR A 403 -10.48 -15.81 -8.57
CA THR A 403 -9.27 -15.78 -9.41
C THR A 403 -8.08 -16.51 -8.79
N GLY A 404 -8.10 -16.74 -7.47
CA GLY A 404 -6.98 -17.24 -6.67
C GLY A 404 -6.21 -16.13 -5.96
N ALA A 405 -6.56 -14.86 -6.22
CA ALA A 405 -6.03 -13.70 -5.51
C ALA A 405 -6.85 -13.41 -4.23
N ILE A 406 -6.43 -12.42 -3.46
CA ILE A 406 -7.20 -11.89 -2.33
C ILE A 406 -7.22 -10.36 -2.39
N MET A 407 -8.19 -9.75 -1.71
CA MET A 407 -8.23 -8.29 -1.55
C MET A 407 -6.96 -7.76 -0.89
N GLY A 408 -6.48 -8.45 0.13
CA GLY A 408 -5.37 -7.99 0.94
C GLY A 408 -5.65 -6.65 1.61
N SER A 409 -4.60 -5.94 1.98
CA SER A 409 -4.70 -4.58 2.50
C SER A 409 -5.08 -3.54 1.43
N GLY A 410 -4.97 -3.89 0.13
CA GLY A 410 -5.28 -3.02 -1.00
C GLY A 410 -4.06 -2.66 -1.86
N GLY A 411 -2.94 -3.37 -1.70
CA GLY A 411 -1.79 -3.22 -2.59
C GLY A 411 -2.11 -3.72 -4.00
N MET A 412 -1.86 -2.90 -5.02
CA MET A 412 -1.96 -3.22 -6.44
C MET A 412 -0.64 -2.93 -7.14
N VAL A 413 0.03 -3.96 -7.67
CA VAL A 413 1.25 -3.80 -8.47
C VAL A 413 0.95 -4.14 -9.92
N VAL A 414 0.87 -3.11 -10.74
CA VAL A 414 0.54 -3.22 -12.18
C VAL A 414 1.79 -3.60 -12.98
N MET A 415 1.67 -4.59 -13.86
CA MET A 415 2.75 -5.17 -14.65
C MET A 415 2.45 -5.13 -16.14
N ASP A 416 3.49 -4.95 -16.95
CA ASP A 416 3.44 -5.02 -18.41
C ASP A 416 4.20 -6.25 -18.93
N GLU A 417 4.22 -6.43 -20.26
CA GLU A 417 4.89 -7.55 -20.93
C GLU A 417 6.41 -7.63 -20.67
N SER A 418 7.02 -6.61 -20.06
CA SER A 418 8.43 -6.66 -19.67
C SER A 418 8.67 -7.36 -18.33
N THR A 419 7.62 -7.76 -17.63
CA THR A 419 7.72 -8.37 -16.30
C THR A 419 7.73 -9.89 -16.40
N CYS A 420 8.73 -10.52 -15.81
CA CYS A 420 8.82 -11.98 -15.70
C CYS A 420 7.93 -12.48 -14.56
N MET A 421 6.95 -13.32 -14.87
CA MET A 421 6.01 -13.81 -13.86
C MET A 421 6.63 -14.80 -12.89
N VAL A 422 7.62 -15.59 -13.33
CA VAL A 422 8.43 -16.46 -12.45
C VAL A 422 9.29 -15.61 -11.49
N GLY A 423 9.85 -14.50 -12.00
CA GLY A 423 10.60 -13.52 -11.22
C GLY A 423 9.72 -12.83 -10.16
N MET A 424 8.48 -12.49 -10.51
CA MET A 424 7.51 -11.88 -9.58
C MET A 424 7.11 -12.87 -8.48
N ALA A 425 6.81 -14.12 -8.82
CA ALA A 425 6.53 -15.16 -7.82
C ALA A 425 7.71 -15.33 -6.85
N LYS A 426 8.95 -15.37 -7.39
CA LYS A 426 10.16 -15.41 -6.58
C LYS A 426 10.29 -14.21 -5.64
N PHE A 427 10.04 -13.01 -6.12
CA PHE A 427 10.13 -11.77 -5.33
C PHE A 427 9.20 -11.80 -4.10
N PHE A 428 7.92 -12.12 -4.30
CA PHE A 428 6.97 -12.18 -3.20
C PHE A 428 7.25 -13.34 -2.24
N LEU A 429 7.70 -14.47 -2.76
CA LEU A 429 8.03 -15.62 -1.93
C LEU A 429 9.31 -15.39 -1.11
N ASP A 430 10.33 -14.72 -1.68
CA ASP A 430 11.55 -14.33 -0.95
C ASP A 430 11.20 -13.43 0.23
N PHE A 431 10.33 -12.42 0.00
CA PHE A 431 9.82 -11.59 1.08
C PHE A 431 9.14 -12.44 2.16
N THR A 432 8.19 -13.30 1.81
CA THR A 432 7.45 -14.11 2.78
C THR A 432 8.35 -15.11 3.53
N ALA A 433 9.33 -15.69 2.85
CA ALA A 433 10.29 -16.60 3.46
C ALA A 433 11.15 -15.89 4.53
N LYS A 434 11.57 -14.63 4.27
CA LYS A 434 12.32 -13.80 5.22
C LYS A 434 11.47 -13.37 6.42
N GLU A 435 10.17 -13.15 6.20
CA GLU A 435 9.21 -12.71 7.22
C GLU A 435 8.60 -13.86 8.03
N SER A 436 8.93 -15.11 7.73
CA SER A 436 8.46 -16.26 8.49
C SER A 436 8.96 -16.21 9.94
N CYS A 437 8.02 -16.28 10.91
CA CYS A 437 8.39 -16.33 12.34
C CYS A 437 9.10 -17.63 12.73
N GLY A 438 9.08 -18.67 11.87
CA GLY A 438 9.73 -19.96 12.06
C GLY A 438 8.98 -20.94 12.97
N LYS A 439 7.78 -20.61 13.46
CA LYS A 439 7.02 -21.45 14.41
C LYS A 439 6.58 -22.79 13.81
N CYS A 440 5.94 -22.76 12.64
CA CYS A 440 5.46 -23.98 11.98
C CYS A 440 6.42 -24.40 10.85
N ILE A 441 6.62 -25.74 10.73
CA ILE A 441 7.60 -26.31 9.79
C ILE A 441 7.21 -26.06 8.33
N HIS A 442 5.91 -26.16 8.00
CA HIS A 442 5.41 -25.94 6.64
C HIS A 442 5.75 -24.55 6.11
N CYS A 443 5.57 -23.50 6.92
CA CYS A 443 5.98 -22.14 6.56
C CYS A 443 7.51 -22.02 6.53
N ARG A 444 8.21 -22.36 7.64
CA ARG A 444 9.66 -22.14 7.78
C ARG A 444 10.49 -22.85 6.71
N ILE A 445 10.21 -24.13 6.47
CA ILE A 445 10.97 -24.96 5.53
C ILE A 445 10.33 -24.91 4.15
N GLY A 446 9.00 -24.98 4.06
CA GLY A 446 8.29 -25.03 2.78
C GLY A 446 8.51 -23.79 1.94
N THR A 447 8.36 -22.57 2.51
CA THR A 447 8.61 -21.32 1.76
C THR A 447 10.05 -21.25 1.26
N LYS A 448 11.02 -21.71 2.05
CA LYS A 448 12.41 -21.76 1.64
C LYS A 448 12.65 -22.75 0.48
N ARG A 449 12.05 -23.94 0.53
CA ARG A 449 12.17 -24.92 -0.55
C ARG A 449 11.51 -24.44 -1.85
N MET A 450 10.33 -23.82 -1.74
CA MET A 450 9.69 -23.19 -2.89
C MET A 450 10.57 -22.09 -3.50
N LEU A 451 11.21 -21.26 -2.66
CA LEU A 451 12.11 -20.19 -3.10
C LEU A 451 13.34 -20.77 -3.84
N GLU A 452 13.99 -21.78 -3.29
CA GLU A 452 15.12 -22.46 -3.91
C GLU A 452 14.76 -23.04 -5.29
N MET A 453 13.54 -23.54 -5.46
CA MET A 453 13.06 -24.01 -6.77
C MET A 453 12.87 -22.86 -7.76
N LEU A 454 12.27 -21.75 -7.34
CA LEU A 454 12.12 -20.55 -8.20
C LEU A 454 13.48 -19.92 -8.54
N GLU A 455 14.42 -19.90 -7.61
CA GLU A 455 15.80 -19.47 -7.86
C GLU A 455 16.46 -20.35 -8.92
N ARG A 456 16.36 -21.67 -8.79
CA ARG A 456 16.89 -22.62 -9.77
C ARG A 456 16.27 -22.41 -11.16
N ILE A 457 14.95 -22.23 -11.24
CA ILE A 457 14.25 -22.00 -12.51
C ILE A 457 14.72 -20.68 -13.15
N THR A 458 14.78 -19.59 -12.38
CA THR A 458 15.20 -18.27 -12.90
C THR A 458 16.69 -18.20 -13.22
N ASN A 459 17.51 -19.12 -12.68
CA ASN A 459 18.93 -19.26 -12.98
C ASN A 459 19.23 -20.22 -14.15
N GLY A 460 18.19 -20.76 -14.81
CA GLY A 460 18.36 -21.67 -15.94
C GLY A 460 18.65 -23.13 -15.55
N GLU A 461 18.63 -23.44 -14.27
CA GLU A 461 18.89 -24.77 -13.72
C GLU A 461 17.61 -25.58 -13.45
N GLY A 462 16.44 -25.05 -13.86
CA GLY A 462 15.15 -25.71 -13.74
C GLY A 462 15.13 -27.05 -14.49
N LYS A 463 14.38 -28.03 -13.96
CA LYS A 463 14.29 -29.42 -14.45
C LYS A 463 12.84 -29.77 -14.76
N GLU A 464 12.63 -30.72 -15.65
CA GLU A 464 11.31 -31.34 -15.87
C GLU A 464 10.75 -31.85 -14.54
N GLY A 465 9.47 -31.63 -14.31
CA GLY A 465 8.77 -31.97 -13.07
C GLY A 465 8.88 -30.93 -11.95
N ASP A 466 9.68 -29.87 -12.11
CA ASP A 466 9.82 -28.81 -11.10
C ASP A 466 8.50 -28.04 -10.89
N ILE A 467 7.69 -27.85 -11.93
CA ILE A 467 6.40 -27.14 -11.82
C ILE A 467 5.44 -27.94 -10.94
N GLU A 468 5.28 -29.22 -11.24
CA GLU A 468 4.38 -30.10 -10.51
C GLU A 468 4.81 -30.26 -9.04
N LEU A 469 6.10 -30.42 -8.79
CA LEU A 469 6.65 -30.48 -7.44
C LEU A 469 6.46 -29.16 -6.69
N LEU A 470 6.60 -28.02 -7.37
CA LEU A 470 6.37 -26.71 -6.79
C LEU A 470 4.89 -26.52 -6.42
N GLU A 471 3.95 -26.93 -7.27
CA GLU A 471 2.52 -26.91 -6.99
C GLU A 471 2.16 -27.79 -5.78
N GLU A 472 2.67 -29.03 -5.71
CA GLU A 472 2.46 -29.94 -4.58
C GLU A 472 2.97 -29.32 -3.26
N LEU A 473 4.16 -28.74 -3.29
CA LEU A 473 4.74 -28.08 -2.13
C LEU A 473 3.94 -26.83 -1.72
N CYS A 474 3.42 -26.07 -2.69
CA CYS A 474 2.53 -24.93 -2.44
C CYS A 474 1.29 -25.34 -1.65
N TYR A 475 0.61 -26.40 -2.06
CA TYR A 475 -0.57 -26.92 -1.34
C TYR A 475 -0.20 -27.45 0.05
N SER A 476 0.91 -28.18 0.18
CA SER A 476 1.39 -28.63 1.48
C SER A 476 1.66 -27.48 2.47
N VAL A 477 2.26 -26.39 1.99
CA VAL A 477 2.49 -25.18 2.81
C VAL A 477 1.17 -24.49 3.17
N LYS A 478 0.27 -24.35 2.21
CA LYS A 478 -1.04 -23.71 2.38
C LYS A 478 -1.88 -24.42 3.44
N ASP A 479 -1.96 -25.73 3.37
CA ASP A 479 -2.82 -26.55 4.25
C ASP A 479 -2.19 -26.79 5.63
N GLY A 480 -0.86 -26.85 5.72
CA GLY A 480 -0.15 -27.16 6.95
C GLY A 480 0.33 -25.96 7.76
N ALA A 481 0.25 -24.74 7.23
CA ALA A 481 0.71 -23.55 7.95
C ALA A 481 -0.29 -23.09 9.03
N LEU A 482 0.24 -22.61 10.16
CA LEU A 482 -0.55 -22.23 11.34
C LEU A 482 -1.36 -20.92 11.14
N CYS A 483 -0.81 -19.93 10.44
CA CYS A 483 -1.41 -18.59 10.30
C CYS A 483 -1.48 -18.14 8.85
N GLY A 484 -2.21 -17.04 8.62
CA GLY A 484 -2.42 -16.46 7.28
C GLY A 484 -1.15 -16.23 6.48
N LEU A 485 -0.04 -15.82 7.13
CA LEU A 485 1.23 -15.60 6.43
C LEU A 485 1.68 -16.84 5.66
N GLY A 486 1.75 -18.00 6.32
CA GLY A 486 2.16 -19.25 5.66
C GLY A 486 1.08 -19.81 4.73
N GLN A 487 -0.21 -19.71 5.12
CA GLN A 487 -1.33 -20.20 4.31
C GLN A 487 -1.47 -19.46 2.98
N THR A 488 -1.06 -18.21 2.92
CA THR A 488 -1.20 -17.36 1.72
C THR A 488 0.11 -17.19 0.95
N ALA A 489 1.27 -17.49 1.55
CA ALA A 489 2.58 -17.42 0.89
C ALA A 489 2.64 -18.11 -0.49
N PRO A 490 1.97 -19.25 -0.72
CA PRO A 490 1.95 -19.92 -2.01
C PRO A 490 1.10 -19.23 -3.08
N ASN A 491 0.18 -18.32 -2.73
CA ASN A 491 -0.78 -17.75 -3.68
C ASN A 491 -0.14 -17.06 -4.90
N PRO A 492 0.92 -16.21 -4.76
CA PRO A 492 1.59 -15.63 -5.92
C PRO A 492 2.19 -16.70 -6.85
N VAL A 493 2.72 -17.78 -6.28
CA VAL A 493 3.30 -18.90 -7.05
C VAL A 493 2.20 -19.67 -7.78
N LEU A 494 1.15 -20.08 -7.07
CA LEU A 494 0.02 -20.81 -7.65
C LEU A 494 -0.69 -20.04 -8.76
N THR A 495 -0.90 -18.73 -8.56
CA THR A 495 -1.58 -17.91 -9.57
C THR A 495 -0.71 -17.65 -10.79
N THR A 496 0.60 -17.45 -10.61
CA THR A 496 1.51 -17.30 -11.76
C THR A 496 1.67 -18.62 -12.52
N ILE A 497 1.72 -19.78 -11.87
CA ILE A 497 1.69 -21.08 -12.56
C ILE A 497 0.35 -21.26 -13.29
N LYS A 498 -0.78 -20.93 -12.66
CA LYS A 498 -2.11 -21.08 -13.24
C LYS A 498 -2.29 -20.29 -14.53
N TYR A 499 -1.81 -19.05 -14.57
CA TYR A 499 -2.08 -18.11 -15.66
C TYR A 499 -0.90 -17.89 -16.63
N PHE A 500 0.31 -18.29 -16.25
CA PHE A 500 1.54 -18.07 -17.01
C PHE A 500 2.46 -19.29 -16.98
N ARG A 501 1.85 -20.49 -17.05
CA ARG A 501 2.59 -21.76 -17.04
C ARG A 501 3.61 -21.86 -18.18
N ASP A 502 3.29 -21.28 -19.33
CA ASP A 502 4.15 -21.18 -20.50
C ASP A 502 5.47 -20.47 -20.21
N GLU A 503 5.46 -19.43 -19.36
CA GLU A 503 6.71 -18.78 -18.94
C GLU A 503 7.59 -19.71 -18.09
N TYR A 504 6.99 -20.49 -17.20
CA TYR A 504 7.74 -21.49 -16.42
C TYR A 504 8.35 -22.56 -17.33
N GLU A 505 7.57 -23.05 -18.30
CA GLU A 505 8.05 -24.04 -19.27
C GLU A 505 9.17 -23.49 -20.14
N ALA A 506 9.06 -22.22 -20.60
CA ALA A 506 10.14 -21.56 -21.35
C ALA A 506 11.43 -21.44 -20.52
N HIS A 507 11.33 -21.09 -19.22
CA HIS A 507 12.49 -21.04 -18.34
C HIS A 507 13.15 -22.41 -18.14
N ILE A 508 12.34 -23.48 -18.06
CA ILE A 508 12.81 -24.85 -17.78
C ILE A 508 13.32 -25.52 -19.04
N ARG A 509 12.53 -25.54 -20.13
CA ARG A 509 12.81 -26.31 -21.36
C ARG A 509 13.65 -25.54 -22.34
N GLU A 510 13.28 -24.28 -22.59
CA GLU A 510 13.94 -23.45 -23.61
C GLU A 510 15.14 -22.68 -23.04
N LYS A 511 15.31 -22.67 -21.71
CA LYS A 511 16.32 -21.85 -21.01
C LYS A 511 16.25 -20.39 -21.39
N LYS A 512 15.02 -19.88 -21.55
CA LYS A 512 14.71 -18.53 -22.00
C LYS A 512 13.74 -17.83 -21.05
N CYS A 513 14.00 -16.55 -20.78
CA CYS A 513 13.05 -15.68 -20.08
C CYS A 513 12.27 -14.84 -21.10
N PRO A 514 10.97 -15.08 -21.35
CA PRO A 514 10.19 -14.32 -22.36
C PRO A 514 10.19 -12.81 -22.12
N ALA A 515 10.17 -12.39 -20.86
CA ALA A 515 10.24 -10.97 -20.48
C ALA A 515 11.67 -10.39 -20.55
N GLY A 516 12.69 -11.23 -20.67
CA GLY A 516 14.08 -10.82 -20.69
C GLY A 516 14.59 -10.19 -19.38
N GLU A 517 14.04 -10.58 -18.22
CA GLU A 517 14.48 -10.09 -16.91
C GLU A 517 15.50 -10.99 -16.22
N CYS A 518 15.37 -12.32 -16.37
CA CYS A 518 16.24 -13.26 -15.70
C CYS A 518 17.65 -13.27 -16.31
N SER A 519 18.60 -12.62 -15.65
CA SER A 519 19.95 -12.40 -16.17
C SER A 519 20.68 -13.67 -16.63
N ALA A 520 20.44 -14.81 -15.97
CA ALA A 520 21.02 -16.09 -16.33
C ALA A 520 20.47 -16.64 -17.66
N LEU A 521 19.25 -16.23 -18.05
CA LEU A 521 18.53 -16.70 -19.23
C LEU A 521 18.51 -15.69 -20.38
N ILE A 522 19.25 -14.60 -20.26
CA ILE A 522 19.40 -13.58 -21.31
C ILE A 522 20.64 -13.90 -22.11
N GLU A 523 20.54 -13.79 -23.43
CA GLU A 523 21.70 -13.76 -24.31
C GLU A 523 21.86 -12.39 -24.95
N TYR A 524 23.10 -11.92 -25.03
CA TYR A 524 23.44 -10.71 -25.77
C TYR A 524 24.13 -11.10 -27.07
N THR A 525 23.59 -10.60 -28.18
CA THR A 525 24.15 -10.77 -29.50
C THR A 525 24.36 -9.42 -30.15
N ILE A 526 25.17 -9.37 -31.22
CA ILE A 526 25.37 -8.13 -31.99
C ILE A 526 24.79 -8.34 -33.39
N ASN A 527 23.81 -7.51 -33.75
CA ASN A 527 23.29 -7.42 -35.10
C ASN A 527 24.35 -6.78 -35.99
N ALA A 528 24.89 -7.54 -36.93
CA ALA A 528 25.97 -7.12 -37.81
C ALA A 528 25.58 -5.92 -38.70
N ASP A 529 24.32 -5.86 -39.19
CA ASP A 529 23.84 -4.80 -40.07
C ASP A 529 23.77 -3.43 -39.38
N LYS A 530 23.46 -3.44 -38.05
CA LYS A 530 23.41 -2.23 -37.24
C LYS A 530 24.76 -1.85 -36.64
N CYS A 531 25.69 -2.79 -36.56
CA CYS A 531 26.97 -2.56 -35.91
C CYS A 531 27.91 -1.71 -36.79
N LYS A 532 28.33 -0.56 -36.30
CA LYS A 532 29.26 0.35 -37.00
C LYS A 532 30.75 0.12 -36.63
N GLY A 533 31.05 -0.93 -35.88
CA GLY A 533 32.44 -1.25 -35.50
C GLY A 533 33.12 -0.17 -34.65
N CYS A 534 32.36 0.54 -33.79
CA CYS A 534 32.87 1.65 -32.97
C CYS A 534 33.70 1.21 -31.76
N THR A 535 33.83 -0.08 -31.50
CA THR A 535 34.58 -0.72 -30.39
C THR A 535 34.10 -0.40 -28.96
N LEU A 536 33.07 0.44 -28.79
CA LEU A 536 32.67 0.92 -27.48
C LEU A 536 32.20 -0.24 -26.55
N CYS A 537 31.44 -1.20 -27.11
CA CYS A 537 31.01 -2.39 -26.39
C CYS A 537 32.18 -3.28 -25.95
N ALA A 538 33.18 -3.50 -26.82
CA ALA A 538 34.36 -4.30 -26.52
C ALA A 538 35.22 -3.68 -25.40
N ARG A 539 35.45 -2.33 -25.50
CA ARG A 539 36.21 -1.58 -24.46
C ARG A 539 35.54 -1.55 -23.09
N ASN A 540 34.22 -1.66 -23.04
CA ASN A 540 33.45 -1.67 -21.80
C ASN A 540 33.10 -3.08 -21.29
N CYS A 541 33.56 -4.14 -22.00
CA CYS A 541 33.30 -5.50 -21.56
C CYS A 541 34.30 -5.89 -20.44
N PRO A 542 33.83 -6.14 -19.19
CA PRO A 542 34.73 -6.41 -18.06
C PRO A 542 35.50 -7.72 -18.18
N VAL A 543 34.99 -8.66 -18.98
CA VAL A 543 35.59 -9.99 -19.16
C VAL A 543 36.18 -10.20 -20.56
N GLY A 544 36.20 -9.16 -21.40
CA GLY A 544 36.75 -9.26 -22.75
C GLY A 544 36.03 -10.24 -23.69
N ALA A 545 34.73 -10.48 -23.44
CA ALA A 545 33.90 -11.41 -24.22
C ALA A 545 33.51 -10.86 -25.61
N ILE A 546 33.91 -9.62 -25.99
CA ILE A 546 33.50 -9.00 -27.23
C ILE A 546 34.73 -8.76 -28.10
N THR A 547 34.75 -9.37 -29.29
CA THR A 547 35.83 -9.27 -30.28
C THR A 547 35.34 -8.58 -31.52
N GLY A 548 36.26 -7.93 -32.24
CA GLY A 548 36.01 -7.24 -33.50
C GLY A 548 37.04 -6.15 -33.76
N THR A 549 37.06 -5.64 -34.97
CA THR A 549 37.98 -4.57 -35.38
C THR A 549 37.20 -3.28 -35.71
N VAL A 550 37.91 -2.15 -35.71
CA VAL A 550 37.33 -0.84 -36.05
C VAL A 550 36.67 -0.89 -37.43
N LYS A 551 35.46 -0.33 -37.56
CA LYS A 551 34.60 -0.32 -38.74
C LYS A 551 34.04 -1.67 -39.19
N ASN A 552 34.32 -2.75 -38.48
CA ASN A 552 33.73 -4.07 -38.75
C ASN A 552 32.79 -4.48 -37.61
N PRO A 553 31.76 -5.28 -37.91
CA PRO A 553 30.87 -5.80 -36.89
C PRO A 553 31.62 -6.55 -35.79
N HIS A 554 31.22 -6.36 -34.54
CA HIS A 554 31.75 -7.09 -33.40
C HIS A 554 30.90 -8.34 -33.11
N VAL A 555 31.47 -9.31 -32.38
CA VAL A 555 30.81 -10.55 -31.99
C VAL A 555 30.98 -10.71 -30.49
N ILE A 556 29.95 -11.23 -29.81
CA ILE A 556 29.98 -11.59 -28.38
C ILE A 556 30.25 -13.10 -28.29
N ASP A 557 31.29 -13.47 -27.55
CA ASP A 557 31.55 -14.83 -27.12
C ASP A 557 30.60 -15.16 -25.96
N THR A 558 29.56 -15.94 -26.23
CA THR A 558 28.52 -16.24 -25.27
C THR A 558 29.01 -17.11 -24.12
N GLU A 559 30.09 -17.90 -24.32
CA GLU A 559 30.68 -18.71 -23.26
C GLU A 559 31.48 -17.88 -22.24
N LYS A 560 32.14 -16.81 -22.72
CA LYS A 560 32.84 -15.85 -21.85
C LYS A 560 31.93 -14.77 -21.26
N CYS A 561 30.75 -14.59 -21.84
CA CYS A 561 29.85 -13.50 -21.47
C CYS A 561 29.22 -13.73 -20.11
N ILE A 562 29.49 -12.86 -19.13
CA ILE A 562 28.86 -12.87 -17.81
C ILE A 562 27.46 -12.20 -17.78
N LYS A 563 26.90 -11.91 -18.94
CA LYS A 563 25.52 -11.38 -19.10
C LYS A 563 25.25 -10.07 -18.35
N CYS A 564 26.25 -9.25 -18.07
CA CYS A 564 26.14 -8.01 -17.29
C CYS A 564 25.39 -6.85 -17.98
N GLY A 565 25.07 -6.94 -19.26
CA GLY A 565 24.35 -5.93 -20.04
C GLY A 565 25.09 -4.64 -20.36
N LYS A 566 26.36 -4.48 -19.94
CA LYS A 566 27.12 -3.24 -20.16
C LYS A 566 27.22 -2.86 -21.63
N CYS A 567 27.46 -3.84 -22.49
CA CYS A 567 27.53 -3.66 -23.94
C CYS A 567 26.20 -3.15 -24.53
N TYR A 568 25.07 -3.63 -24.04
CA TYR A 568 23.74 -3.19 -24.44
C TYR A 568 23.51 -1.71 -24.07
N THR A 569 23.85 -1.32 -22.85
CA THR A 569 23.67 0.05 -22.34
C THR A 569 24.53 1.08 -23.10
N VAL A 570 25.76 0.72 -23.48
CA VAL A 570 26.68 1.66 -24.13
C VAL A 570 26.55 1.72 -25.66
N CYS A 571 25.77 0.83 -26.28
CA CYS A 571 25.62 0.76 -27.73
C CYS A 571 24.69 1.86 -28.24
N LYS A 572 25.28 2.96 -28.77
CA LYS A 572 24.52 4.10 -29.33
C LYS A 572 23.77 3.77 -30.63
N PHE A 573 24.10 2.66 -31.29
CA PHE A 573 23.51 2.25 -32.57
C PHE A 573 22.40 1.20 -32.41
N GLY A 574 22.07 0.78 -31.19
CA GLY A 574 21.09 -0.29 -30.95
C GLY A 574 21.47 -1.62 -31.63
N ALA A 575 22.79 -1.83 -31.87
CA ALA A 575 23.28 -3.04 -32.52
C ALA A 575 23.39 -4.23 -31.56
N VAL A 576 23.56 -4.00 -30.27
CA VAL A 576 23.51 -5.09 -29.27
C VAL A 576 22.05 -5.44 -29.01
N VAL A 577 21.71 -6.69 -29.24
CA VAL A 577 20.38 -7.24 -29.07
C VAL A 577 20.37 -8.09 -27.80
N LYS A 578 19.31 -8.00 -27.04
CA LYS A 578 19.01 -8.81 -25.87
C LYS A 578 17.95 -9.83 -26.29
N ALA A 579 18.25 -11.10 -26.26
CA ALA A 579 17.38 -12.22 -26.62
C ALA A 579 17.04 -13.09 -25.39
#